data_8227b8f30d31c3e0086b2163b4380ac0
#
_entry.id   8227b8f30d31c3e0086b2163b4380ac0
#
_cell.length_a   1.000
_cell.length_b   1.000
_cell.length_c   1.000
_cell.angle_alpha   90.00
_cell.angle_beta   90.00
_cell.angle_gamma   90.00
#
_symmetry.space_group_name_H-M   'P 1'
#
loop_
_entity.id
_entity.type
_entity.pdbx_description
1 polymer ?
#
loop_
_entity_poly.entity_id
_entity_poly.type
_entity_poly.pdbx_seq_one_letter_code
_entity_poly.pdbx_strand_id
1 'polypeptide(L)'
;ITVCEPGDEVYMDDYTFTSAINSVRNMGAKAVGIKTDEFGMIPSELEKAAQSGKGKYIYLIPNFQNPTGITMPLERRKEIYAIASKYDLFIYEDDPYGEIRFAGEHVPSFKSFDTENRVLYAGSYSKTLSAGLRVGFLLGPEDVISTIQALKNNTAGQMPLVTQKVVAHVLDQIDYDAHLE
;
A
#
# COMPACT_ATOMS: atom_id res chain seq x y z
N ILE A 1 -8.01 -6.32 -9.98
CA ILE A 1 -7.96 -7.05 -11.25
C ILE A 1 -6.81 -8.03 -11.28
N THR A 2 -5.61 -7.67 -10.88
CA THR A 2 -4.44 -8.54 -10.98
C THR A 2 -4.49 -9.72 -10.00
N VAL A 3 -5.02 -9.50 -8.81
CA VAL A 3 -5.05 -10.49 -7.72
C VAL A 3 -6.46 -10.75 -7.16
N CYS A 4 -7.48 -10.05 -7.66
CA CYS A 4 -8.88 -10.17 -7.22
C CYS A 4 -9.82 -10.44 -8.38
N GLU A 5 -10.80 -11.28 -8.11
CA GLU A 5 -11.98 -11.54 -8.95
C GLU A 5 -13.26 -10.94 -8.33
N PRO A 6 -14.33 -10.75 -9.12
CA PRO A 6 -15.61 -10.34 -8.56
C PRO A 6 -16.09 -11.30 -7.48
N GLY A 7 -16.41 -10.75 -6.31
CA GLY A 7 -16.86 -11.51 -5.14
C GLY A 7 -15.77 -11.81 -4.09
N ASP A 8 -14.51 -11.65 -4.45
CA ASP A 8 -13.40 -11.73 -3.49
C ASP A 8 -13.48 -10.63 -2.43
N GLU A 9 -12.84 -10.84 -1.29
CA GLU A 9 -12.77 -9.87 -0.19
C GLU A 9 -11.40 -9.21 -0.12
N VAL A 10 -11.42 -7.89 0.12
CA VAL A 10 -10.24 -7.09 0.41
C VAL A 10 -10.39 -6.52 1.81
N TYR A 11 -9.47 -6.89 2.69
CA TYR A 11 -9.45 -6.42 4.07
C TYR A 11 -8.74 -5.06 4.14
N MET A 12 -9.33 -4.12 4.87
CA MET A 12 -8.77 -2.77 5.06
C MET A 12 -9.23 -2.21 6.40
N ASP A 13 -8.56 -1.18 6.89
CA ASP A 13 -9.03 -0.48 8.07
C ASP A 13 -10.49 -0.04 7.90
N ASP A 14 -11.30 -0.11 8.95
CA ASP A 14 -12.71 0.32 8.93
C ASP A 14 -12.88 1.82 8.60
N TYR A 15 -11.86 2.63 8.92
CA TYR A 15 -11.69 3.99 8.43
C TYR A 15 -10.48 4.05 7.53
N THR A 16 -10.66 4.17 6.22
CA THR A 16 -9.55 4.20 5.27
C THR A 16 -9.83 5.11 4.06
N PHE A 17 -8.84 5.25 3.20
CA PHE A 17 -8.90 6.11 2.02
C PHE A 17 -10.05 5.72 1.08
N THR A 18 -11.01 6.62 0.92
CA THR A 18 -12.27 6.37 0.18
C THR A 18 -12.04 5.90 -1.25
N SER A 19 -10.99 6.41 -1.92
CA SER A 19 -10.69 5.97 -3.30
C SER A 19 -10.25 4.51 -3.38
N ALA A 20 -9.58 3.99 -2.35
CA ALA A 20 -9.25 2.55 -2.29
C ALA A 20 -10.52 1.71 -2.15
N ILE A 21 -11.45 2.10 -1.27
CA ILE A 21 -12.75 1.43 -1.11
C ILE A 21 -13.50 1.40 -2.46
N ASN A 22 -13.58 2.55 -3.13
CA ASN A 22 -14.27 2.66 -4.41
C ASN A 22 -13.59 1.83 -5.50
N SER A 23 -12.25 1.79 -5.53
CA SER A 23 -11.50 0.96 -6.49
C SER A 23 -11.81 -0.52 -6.32
N VAL A 24 -11.85 -1.02 -5.08
CA VAL A 24 -12.22 -2.40 -4.78
C VAL A 24 -13.65 -2.70 -5.25
N ARG A 25 -14.59 -1.85 -4.90
CA ARG A 25 -16.01 -2.02 -5.27
C ARG A 25 -16.24 -1.97 -6.77
N ASN A 26 -15.57 -1.07 -7.48
CA ASN A 26 -15.68 -0.93 -8.94
C ASN A 26 -15.15 -2.16 -9.68
N MET A 27 -14.29 -2.96 -9.06
CA MET A 27 -13.82 -4.25 -9.60
C MET A 27 -14.74 -5.43 -9.25
N GLY A 28 -15.85 -5.18 -8.57
CA GLY A 28 -16.79 -6.21 -8.14
C GLY A 28 -16.33 -6.98 -6.89
N ALA A 29 -15.23 -6.62 -6.28
CA ALA A 29 -14.77 -7.19 -5.02
C ALA A 29 -15.44 -6.50 -3.82
N LYS A 30 -15.37 -7.12 -2.65
CA LYS A 30 -15.94 -6.60 -1.41
C LYS A 30 -14.86 -5.94 -0.58
N ALA A 31 -15.03 -4.65 -0.27
CA ALA A 31 -14.25 -3.98 0.75
C ALA A 31 -14.79 -4.36 2.13
N VAL A 32 -13.97 -5.02 2.93
CA VAL A 32 -14.31 -5.48 4.30
C VAL A 32 -13.51 -4.67 5.29
N GLY A 33 -14.19 -3.84 6.08
CA GLY A 33 -13.57 -3.05 7.15
C GLY A 33 -13.21 -3.92 8.34
N ILE A 34 -11.96 -3.86 8.76
CA ILE A 34 -11.44 -4.51 9.96
C ILE A 34 -11.30 -3.46 11.05
N LYS A 35 -11.78 -3.76 12.24
CA LYS A 35 -11.70 -2.84 13.38
C LYS A 35 -10.27 -2.42 13.66
N THR A 36 -10.12 -1.17 14.05
CA THR A 36 -8.86 -0.53 14.40
C THR A 36 -8.85 -0.08 15.87
N ASP A 37 -7.65 0.04 16.43
CA ASP A 37 -7.36 0.68 17.70
C ASP A 37 -6.33 1.82 17.51
N GLU A 38 -5.75 2.32 18.58
CA GLU A 38 -4.72 3.38 18.54
C GLU A 38 -3.41 2.97 17.83
N PHE A 39 -3.25 1.68 17.49
CA PHE A 39 -2.10 1.13 16.77
C PHE A 39 -2.47 0.67 15.34
N GLY A 40 -3.69 0.94 14.88
CA GLY A 40 -4.21 0.55 13.56
C GLY A 40 -4.98 -0.76 13.58
N MET A 41 -4.99 -1.50 12.50
CA MET A 41 -5.76 -2.74 12.32
C MET A 41 -5.53 -3.75 13.44
N ILE A 42 -6.60 -4.24 14.07
CA ILE A 42 -6.54 -5.22 15.16
C ILE A 42 -6.32 -6.63 14.57
N PRO A 43 -5.18 -7.31 14.92
CA PRO A 43 -4.84 -8.61 14.33
C PRO A 43 -5.89 -9.70 14.54
N SER A 44 -6.49 -9.77 15.72
CA SER A 44 -7.53 -10.76 16.03
C SER A 44 -8.80 -10.58 15.20
N GLU A 45 -9.17 -9.35 14.85
CA GLU A 45 -10.30 -9.07 13.98
C GLU A 45 -9.97 -9.39 12.51
N LEU A 46 -8.72 -9.10 12.07
CA LEU A 46 -8.24 -9.54 10.76
C LEU A 46 -8.23 -11.06 10.64
N GLU A 47 -7.68 -11.76 11.62
CA GLU A 47 -7.63 -13.23 11.61
C GLU A 47 -9.03 -13.84 11.56
N LYS A 48 -9.97 -13.30 12.34
CA LYS A 48 -11.38 -13.72 12.30
C LYS A 48 -12.00 -13.54 10.90
N ALA A 49 -11.73 -12.42 10.22
CA ALA A 49 -12.21 -12.18 8.86
C ALA A 49 -11.56 -13.15 7.87
N ALA A 50 -10.23 -13.37 7.99
CA ALA A 50 -9.46 -14.25 7.11
C ALA A 50 -9.90 -15.72 7.16
N GLN A 51 -10.51 -16.16 8.27
CA GLN A 51 -11.09 -17.50 8.39
C GLN A 51 -12.22 -17.78 7.38
N SER A 52 -12.81 -16.74 6.76
CA SER A 52 -13.80 -16.90 5.70
C SER A 52 -13.24 -17.59 4.45
N GLY A 53 -11.91 -17.53 4.25
CA GLY A 53 -11.21 -18.05 3.07
C GLY A 53 -11.48 -17.28 1.77
N LYS A 54 -12.14 -16.11 1.84
CA LYS A 54 -12.50 -15.26 0.68
C LYS A 54 -11.56 -14.07 0.48
N GLY A 55 -10.71 -13.80 1.46
CA GLY A 55 -9.73 -12.73 1.39
C GLY A 55 -8.68 -12.98 0.31
N LYS A 56 -8.27 -11.91 -0.38
CA LYS A 56 -7.18 -11.95 -1.37
C LYS A 56 -6.02 -11.07 -0.97
N TYR A 57 -6.29 -9.88 -0.48
CA TYR A 57 -5.25 -9.02 0.03
C TYR A 57 -5.74 -8.10 1.15
N ILE A 58 -4.78 -7.56 1.88
CA ILE A 58 -4.96 -6.57 2.91
C ILE A 58 -4.45 -5.24 2.35
N TYR A 59 -5.28 -4.21 2.31
CA TYR A 59 -4.88 -2.84 1.96
C TYR A 59 -4.59 -2.05 3.23
N LEU A 60 -3.41 -1.49 3.34
CA LEU A 60 -2.95 -0.73 4.50
C LEU A 60 -2.26 0.57 4.11
N ILE A 61 -2.48 1.62 4.91
CA ILE A 61 -1.65 2.83 4.93
C ILE A 61 -0.94 2.85 6.30
N PRO A 62 0.23 2.21 6.43
CA PRO A 62 0.82 1.93 7.75
C PRO A 62 1.49 3.15 8.40
N ASN A 63 1.77 4.20 7.63
CA ASN A 63 2.34 5.45 8.12
C ASN A 63 1.35 6.60 7.95
N PHE A 64 1.04 7.32 9.06
CA PHE A 64 0.14 8.48 9.03
C PHE A 64 -1.15 8.20 8.28
N GLN A 65 -1.79 7.11 8.66
CA GLN A 65 -2.97 6.54 8.04
C GLN A 65 -4.03 7.60 7.68
N ASN A 66 -4.56 7.52 6.48
CA ASN A 66 -5.61 8.42 6.02
C ASN A 66 -6.99 7.76 6.20
N PRO A 67 -7.87 8.29 7.10
CA PRO A 67 -7.84 9.64 7.68
C PRO A 67 -7.37 9.74 9.14
N THR A 68 -6.99 8.66 9.80
CA THR A 68 -6.81 8.63 11.27
C THR A 68 -5.50 9.25 11.76
N GLY A 69 -4.48 9.34 10.90
CA GLY A 69 -3.14 9.81 11.28
C GLY A 69 -2.30 8.79 12.04
N ILE A 70 -2.82 7.60 12.30
CA ILE A 70 -2.13 6.54 13.05
C ILE A 70 -0.91 6.06 12.27
N THR A 71 0.21 5.85 12.96
CA THR A 71 1.36 5.10 12.46
C THR A 71 1.42 3.76 13.15
N MET A 72 1.32 2.69 12.36
CA MET A 72 1.32 1.31 12.85
C MET A 72 2.71 0.93 13.34
N PRO A 73 2.89 0.52 14.62
CA PRO A 73 4.18 0.12 15.14
C PRO A 73 4.67 -1.20 14.53
N LEU A 74 5.98 -1.42 14.56
CA LEU A 74 6.62 -2.57 13.91
C LEU A 74 6.03 -3.92 14.37
N GLU A 75 5.78 -4.09 15.66
CA GLU A 75 5.24 -5.37 16.17
C GLU A 75 3.85 -5.65 15.61
N ARG A 76 3.00 -4.63 15.46
CA ARG A 76 1.69 -4.75 14.84
C ARG A 76 1.82 -5.14 13.35
N ARG A 77 2.81 -4.57 12.64
CA ARG A 77 3.10 -4.95 11.23
C ARG A 77 3.50 -6.42 11.14
N LYS A 78 4.34 -6.91 12.05
CA LYS A 78 4.74 -8.33 12.09
C LYS A 78 3.57 -9.26 12.38
N GLU A 79 2.69 -8.91 13.31
CA GLU A 79 1.47 -9.68 13.61
C GLU A 79 0.56 -9.80 12.38
N ILE A 80 0.30 -8.68 11.69
CA ILE A 80 -0.50 -8.67 10.45
C ILE A 80 0.18 -9.48 9.35
N TYR A 81 1.49 -9.36 9.18
CA TYR A 81 2.24 -10.13 8.20
C TYR A 81 2.14 -11.65 8.48
N ALA A 82 2.23 -12.07 9.74
CA ALA A 82 2.08 -13.48 10.11
C ALA A 82 0.68 -14.01 9.78
N ILE A 83 -0.36 -13.19 9.95
CA ILE A 83 -1.73 -13.56 9.55
C ILE A 83 -1.83 -13.63 8.03
N ALA A 84 -1.25 -12.68 7.30
CA ALA A 84 -1.21 -12.70 5.84
C ALA A 84 -0.52 -13.98 5.31
N SER A 85 0.60 -14.37 5.92
CA SER A 85 1.30 -15.62 5.62
C SER A 85 0.41 -16.84 5.89
N LYS A 86 -0.21 -16.91 7.05
CA LYS A 86 -1.06 -18.03 7.49
C LYS A 86 -2.26 -18.28 6.57
N TYR A 87 -2.86 -17.20 6.05
CA TYR A 87 -4.10 -17.26 5.25
C TYR A 87 -3.87 -16.98 3.76
N ASP A 88 -2.61 -17.01 3.31
CA ASP A 88 -2.18 -16.79 1.92
C ASP A 88 -2.75 -15.49 1.32
N LEU A 89 -2.63 -14.40 2.07
CA LEU A 89 -3.07 -13.07 1.66
C LEU A 89 -1.88 -12.27 1.15
N PHE A 90 -2.09 -11.47 0.09
CA PHE A 90 -1.17 -10.39 -0.25
C PHE A 90 -1.35 -9.20 0.68
N ILE A 91 -0.31 -8.36 0.82
CA ILE A 91 -0.38 -7.06 1.48
C ILE A 91 -0.14 -5.99 0.43
N TYR A 92 -1.08 -5.05 0.28
CA TYR A 92 -0.87 -3.81 -0.46
C TYR A 92 -0.54 -2.72 0.56
N GLU A 93 0.73 -2.39 0.64
CA GLU A 93 1.28 -1.34 1.49
C GLU A 93 1.28 -0.02 0.72
N ASP A 94 0.34 0.87 1.02
CA ASP A 94 0.23 2.21 0.42
C ASP A 94 0.91 3.22 1.34
N ASP A 95 2.08 3.72 0.92
CA ASP A 95 2.92 4.58 1.77
C ASP A 95 3.26 5.93 1.11
N PRO A 96 2.26 6.82 0.95
CA PRO A 96 2.51 8.15 0.41
C PRO A 96 3.07 9.16 1.43
N TYR A 97 3.14 8.80 2.71
CA TYR A 97 3.44 9.73 3.81
C TYR A 97 4.66 9.33 4.65
N GLY A 98 5.19 8.13 4.51
CA GLY A 98 6.22 7.56 5.40
C GLY A 98 7.48 8.40 5.51
N GLU A 99 7.85 9.10 4.45
CA GLU A 99 9.03 9.96 4.40
C GLU A 99 8.79 11.38 4.95
N ILE A 100 7.49 11.80 5.13
CA ILE A 100 7.13 13.12 5.65
C ILE A 100 6.87 13.03 7.14
N ARG A 101 7.94 12.90 7.93
CA ARG A 101 7.83 12.72 9.37
C ARG A 101 8.28 13.97 10.11
N PHE A 102 7.39 14.56 10.93
CA PHE A 102 7.69 15.72 11.77
C PHE A 102 8.21 15.34 13.16
N ALA A 103 7.96 14.11 13.61
CA ALA A 103 8.40 13.63 14.92
C ALA A 103 8.41 12.10 14.96
N GLY A 104 9.17 11.53 15.91
CA GLY A 104 9.33 10.10 16.11
C GLY A 104 10.33 9.46 15.14
N GLU A 105 10.45 8.14 15.19
CA GLU A 105 11.42 7.38 14.42
C GLU A 105 10.76 6.69 13.20
N HIS A 106 11.56 6.40 12.19
CA HIS A 106 11.12 5.63 11.03
C HIS A 106 10.76 4.19 11.46
N VAL A 107 9.60 3.72 11.00
CA VAL A 107 9.16 2.34 11.22
C VAL A 107 9.38 1.53 9.94
N PRO A 108 10.12 0.40 9.99
CA PRO A 108 10.36 -0.44 8.82
C PRO A 108 9.06 -0.83 8.10
N SER A 109 9.04 -0.72 6.76
CA SER A 109 7.90 -1.10 5.93
C SER A 109 7.65 -2.61 5.98
N PHE A 110 6.43 -3.05 5.67
CA PHE A 110 6.16 -4.49 5.47
C PHE A 110 7.06 -5.08 4.39
N LYS A 111 7.31 -4.31 3.31
CA LYS A 111 8.20 -4.75 2.22
C LYS A 111 9.62 -5.00 2.69
N SER A 112 10.12 -4.27 3.69
CA SER A 112 11.50 -4.41 4.18
C SER A 112 11.80 -5.76 4.84
N PHE A 113 10.78 -6.45 5.36
CA PHE A 113 10.92 -7.77 6.00
C PHE A 113 10.08 -8.86 5.29
N ASP A 114 9.62 -8.60 4.07
CA ASP A 114 8.89 -9.55 3.25
C ASP A 114 9.83 -10.64 2.70
N THR A 115 9.76 -11.83 3.28
CA THR A 115 10.55 -13.01 2.86
C THR A 115 9.78 -13.97 1.95
N GLU A 116 8.48 -13.74 1.74
CA GLU A 116 7.58 -14.65 1.03
C GLU A 116 7.04 -14.06 -0.28
N ASN A 117 7.54 -12.88 -0.69
CA ASN A 117 7.08 -12.19 -1.90
C ASN A 117 5.57 -11.92 -1.91
N ARG A 118 4.99 -11.54 -0.75
CA ARG A 118 3.56 -11.26 -0.59
C ARG A 118 3.22 -9.77 -0.41
N VAL A 119 4.24 -8.88 -0.38
CA VAL A 119 4.02 -7.44 -0.20
C VAL A 119 4.22 -6.70 -1.51
N LEU A 120 3.19 -5.93 -1.90
CA LEU A 120 3.23 -4.92 -2.94
C LEU A 120 3.28 -3.55 -2.27
N TYR A 121 4.44 -2.90 -2.33
CA TYR A 121 4.65 -1.56 -1.77
C TYR A 121 4.39 -0.49 -2.83
N ALA A 122 3.57 0.49 -2.50
CA ALA A 122 3.27 1.65 -3.34
C ALA A 122 3.81 2.93 -2.71
N GLY A 123 4.73 3.58 -3.40
CA GLY A 123 5.27 4.89 -3.03
C GLY A 123 4.84 5.99 -4.00
N SER A 124 4.89 7.24 -3.55
CA SER A 124 4.47 8.39 -4.35
C SER A 124 5.32 9.62 -4.08
N TYR A 125 5.74 10.30 -5.14
CA TYR A 125 6.40 11.61 -5.05
C TYR A 125 5.43 12.79 -4.95
N SER A 126 4.12 12.52 -4.89
CA SER A 126 3.10 13.56 -4.82
C SER A 126 3.15 14.41 -3.54
N LYS A 127 3.69 13.86 -2.46
CA LYS A 127 3.78 14.53 -1.15
C LYS A 127 5.19 15.03 -0.86
N THR A 128 6.20 14.35 -1.37
CA THR A 128 7.60 14.65 -1.12
C THR A 128 8.22 15.62 -2.14
N LEU A 129 7.73 15.63 -3.38
CA LEU A 129 8.18 16.57 -4.41
C LEU A 129 7.04 17.49 -4.88
N SER A 130 6.07 16.95 -5.62
CA SER A 130 4.93 17.76 -6.10
C SER A 130 3.75 16.89 -6.50
N ALA A 131 2.57 17.26 -6.02
CA ALA A 131 1.32 16.59 -6.38
C ALA A 131 0.99 16.70 -7.89
N GLY A 132 1.46 17.74 -8.56
CA GLY A 132 1.23 17.97 -10.00
C GLY A 132 2.02 17.03 -10.91
N LEU A 133 3.09 16.42 -10.44
CA LEU A 133 3.92 15.50 -11.25
C LEU A 133 3.24 14.16 -11.51
N ARG A 134 2.37 13.71 -10.63
CA ARG A 134 1.62 12.44 -10.73
C ARG A 134 2.51 11.21 -10.95
N VAL A 135 3.67 11.18 -10.32
CA VAL A 135 4.62 10.06 -10.37
C VAL A 135 4.59 9.29 -9.07
N GLY A 136 4.48 7.98 -9.17
CA GLY A 136 4.60 7.02 -8.09
C GLY A 136 5.25 5.75 -8.61
N PHE A 137 5.53 4.81 -7.73
CA PHE A 137 6.17 3.56 -8.05
C PHE A 137 5.58 2.39 -7.26
N LEU A 138 5.78 1.19 -7.77
CA LEU A 138 5.41 -0.06 -7.13
C LEU A 138 6.63 -0.96 -7.01
N LEU A 139 6.79 -1.60 -5.86
CA LEU A 139 7.78 -2.64 -5.59
C LEU A 139 7.06 -3.91 -5.14
N GLY A 140 7.31 -5.03 -5.78
CA GLY A 140 6.61 -6.26 -5.45
C GLY A 140 7.11 -7.47 -6.21
N PRO A 141 6.41 -8.61 -6.11
CA PRO A 141 6.73 -9.81 -6.86
C PRO A 141 6.74 -9.55 -8.38
N GLU A 142 7.71 -10.13 -9.08
CA GLU A 142 7.93 -9.87 -10.51
C GLU A 142 6.72 -10.24 -11.37
N ASP A 143 6.06 -11.34 -11.08
CA ASP A 143 4.86 -11.83 -11.78
C ASP A 143 3.68 -10.86 -11.59
N VAL A 144 3.48 -10.36 -10.37
CA VAL A 144 2.44 -9.35 -10.07
C VAL A 144 2.74 -8.04 -10.79
N ILE A 145 3.97 -7.54 -10.71
CA ILE A 145 4.38 -6.29 -11.37
C ILE A 145 4.25 -6.41 -12.89
N SER A 146 4.69 -7.52 -13.48
CA SER A 146 4.57 -7.78 -14.93
C SER A 146 3.10 -7.78 -15.38
N THR A 147 2.21 -8.39 -14.60
CA THR A 147 0.78 -8.40 -14.88
C THR A 147 0.16 -7.00 -14.77
N ILE A 148 0.54 -6.22 -13.74
CA ILE A 148 0.10 -4.82 -13.58
C ILE A 148 0.57 -3.99 -14.78
N GLN A 149 1.81 -4.17 -15.24
CA GLN A 149 2.35 -3.45 -16.39
C GLN A 149 1.59 -3.78 -17.69
N ALA A 150 1.27 -5.05 -17.91
CA ALA A 150 0.47 -5.47 -19.06
C ALA A 150 -0.94 -4.86 -19.03
N LEU A 151 -1.62 -4.89 -17.89
CA LEU A 151 -2.94 -4.27 -17.71
C LEU A 151 -2.88 -2.75 -17.91
N LYS A 152 -1.87 -2.08 -17.35
CA LYS A 152 -1.67 -0.64 -17.51
C LYS A 152 -1.50 -0.25 -18.96
N ASN A 153 -0.72 -1.00 -19.73
CA ASN A 153 -0.52 -0.75 -21.17
C ASN A 153 -1.82 -0.84 -21.96
N ASN A 154 -2.73 -1.74 -21.55
CA ASN A 154 -3.99 -1.98 -22.24
C ASN A 154 -5.14 -1.06 -21.78
N THR A 155 -5.02 -0.39 -20.64
CA THR A 155 -6.10 0.42 -20.04
C THR A 155 -5.78 1.91 -20.00
N ALA A 156 -4.73 2.29 -19.31
CA ALA A 156 -4.39 3.69 -19.03
C ALA A 156 -3.24 4.23 -19.90
N GLY A 157 -2.61 3.36 -20.68
CA GLY A 157 -1.39 3.71 -21.42
C GLY A 157 -0.20 3.98 -20.50
N GLN A 158 0.82 4.60 -21.05
CA GLN A 158 2.01 4.95 -20.27
C GLN A 158 1.88 6.32 -19.62
N MET A 159 2.44 6.46 -18.41
CA MET A 159 2.64 7.76 -17.80
C MET A 159 3.51 8.66 -18.70
N PRO A 160 3.27 9.99 -18.73
CA PRO A 160 4.11 10.88 -19.51
C PRO A 160 5.59 10.71 -19.16
N LEU A 161 6.40 10.35 -20.16
CA LEU A 161 7.84 10.10 -19.97
C LEU A 161 8.57 11.36 -19.48
N VAL A 162 8.09 12.54 -19.87
CA VAL A 162 8.68 13.82 -19.46
C VAL A 162 8.64 13.97 -17.94
N THR A 163 7.49 13.75 -17.30
CA THR A 163 7.37 13.87 -15.83
C THR A 163 8.22 12.84 -15.09
N GLN A 164 8.30 11.61 -15.61
CA GLN A 164 9.19 10.59 -15.04
C GLN A 164 10.66 10.99 -15.13
N LYS A 165 11.11 11.53 -16.27
CA LYS A 165 12.49 12.02 -16.45
C LYS A 165 12.78 13.24 -15.57
N VAL A 166 11.82 14.13 -15.39
CA VAL A 166 11.97 15.28 -14.46
C VAL A 166 12.17 14.78 -13.05
N VAL A 167 11.34 13.85 -12.56
CA VAL A 167 11.50 13.28 -11.21
C VAL A 167 12.85 12.59 -11.07
N ALA A 168 13.24 11.72 -12.02
CA ALA A 168 14.52 11.04 -11.98
C ALA A 168 15.68 12.04 -11.94
N HIS A 169 15.66 13.08 -12.81
CA HIS A 169 16.70 14.10 -12.83
C HIS A 169 16.77 14.89 -11.52
N VAL A 170 15.61 15.25 -10.94
CA VAL A 170 15.59 15.94 -9.64
C VAL A 170 16.23 15.08 -8.56
N LEU A 171 15.86 13.80 -8.46
CA LEU A 171 16.42 12.87 -7.47
C LEU A 171 17.94 12.66 -7.65
N ASP A 172 18.45 12.72 -8.88
CA ASP A 172 19.88 12.63 -9.17
C ASP A 172 20.66 13.90 -8.78
N GLN A 173 19.99 15.07 -8.70
CA GLN A 173 20.65 16.37 -8.49
C GLN A 173 20.52 16.91 -7.07
N ILE A 174 19.59 16.43 -6.29
CA ILE A 174 19.35 16.90 -4.91
C ILE A 174 19.79 15.87 -3.88
N ASP A 175 20.18 16.34 -2.72
CA ASP A 175 20.18 15.54 -1.52
C ASP A 175 18.72 15.39 -1.06
N TYR A 176 18.13 14.23 -1.33
CA TYR A 176 16.70 14.00 -1.10
C TYR A 176 16.37 14.00 0.40
N ASP A 177 17.27 13.48 1.24
CA ASP A 177 17.06 13.46 2.69
C ASP A 177 17.08 14.89 3.24
N ALA A 178 18.05 15.72 2.82
CA ALA A 178 18.08 17.14 3.19
C ALA A 178 16.89 17.95 2.64
N HIS A 179 16.26 17.51 1.53
CA HIS A 179 15.05 18.13 1.01
C HIS A 179 13.82 17.82 1.87
N LEU A 180 13.79 16.69 2.56
CA LEU A 180 12.69 16.26 3.42
C LEU A 180 12.74 16.90 4.83
N GLU A 181 13.89 17.41 5.27
CA GLU A 181 14.10 18.17 6.52
C GLU A 181 13.56 19.61 6.43
#